data_c657a55af8040d2750e808fbbff24152
#
_entry.id   c657a55af8040d2750e808fbbff24152
#
_cell.length_a   1.000
_cell.length_b   1.000
_cell.length_c   1.000
_cell.angle_alpha   90.00
_cell.angle_beta   90.00
_cell.angle_gamma   90.00
#
_symmetry.space_group_name_H-M   'P 1'
#
loop_
_entity.id
_entity.type
_entity.pdbx_description
1 polymer ?
#
loop_
_entity_poly.entity_id
_entity_poly.type
_entity_poly.pdbx_seq_one_letter_code
_entity_poly.pdbx_strand_id
1 'polypeptide(L)'
;LRGLVGIAGAEDLRIAHDGSKLVLYPTQRLSGRQDGFVSAGLRNVNGRKLGKDLSVELEFEELKPAVRFTGKGTVLPSTDGLLLPFQAVNLKAVDVRVVRIHESNVSQFLQVNALDGSRELARVGRLVSRKTISLKTADSPDLGRWNTFHLNLADHIKAEPGAVYRVEIAFGRHQSVYPCAGNEEAEAPREKSWEEEQAAYDHQQAYWYYDDYDYY
;
A
#
# COMPACT_ATOMS: atom_id res chain seq x y z
N LEU A 1 -17.62 27.27 -19.34
CA LEU A 1 -16.92 27.24 -18.04
C LEU A 1 -15.42 26.99 -18.20
N ARG A 2 -14.99 26.28 -19.26
CA ARG A 2 -13.57 26.06 -19.57
C ARG A 2 -12.87 27.42 -19.74
N GLY A 3 -11.73 27.61 -19.06
CA GLY A 3 -10.98 28.87 -19.07
C GLY A 3 -11.50 29.96 -18.11
N LEU A 4 -12.69 29.82 -17.52
CA LEU A 4 -13.19 30.71 -16.48
C LEU A 4 -12.96 30.18 -15.07
N VAL A 5 -12.74 28.86 -14.95
CA VAL A 5 -12.46 28.17 -13.70
C VAL A 5 -11.39 27.13 -13.99
N GLY A 6 -10.39 27.03 -13.15
CA GLY A 6 -9.28 26.09 -13.34
C GLY A 6 -8.46 25.86 -12.09
N ILE A 7 -7.53 24.91 -12.19
CA ILE A 7 -6.50 24.63 -11.21
C ILE A 7 -5.18 24.68 -11.96
N ALA A 8 -4.21 25.43 -11.46
CA ALA A 8 -2.86 25.46 -12.01
C ALA A 8 -2.28 24.04 -12.02
N GLY A 9 -1.55 23.69 -13.07
CA GLY A 9 -1.01 22.33 -13.22
C GLY A 9 -2.01 21.26 -13.68
N ALA A 10 -3.31 21.56 -13.82
CA ALA A 10 -4.28 20.64 -14.39
C ALA A 10 -4.45 20.90 -15.88
N GLU A 11 -4.02 19.93 -16.72
CA GLU A 11 -4.15 20.03 -18.18
C GLU A 11 -5.60 19.86 -18.63
N ASP A 12 -6.37 18.99 -17.98
CA ASP A 12 -7.79 18.79 -18.25
C ASP A 12 -8.59 18.67 -16.96
N LEU A 13 -9.75 19.31 -16.95
CA LEU A 13 -10.67 19.37 -15.83
C LEU A 13 -12.08 19.01 -16.27
N ARG A 14 -12.65 18.01 -15.64
CA ARG A 14 -14.09 17.79 -15.71
C ARG A 14 -14.78 18.69 -14.68
N ILE A 15 -15.67 19.54 -15.13
CA ILE A 15 -16.43 20.45 -14.30
C ILE A 15 -17.86 19.91 -14.18
N ALA A 16 -18.32 19.67 -12.97
CA ALA A 16 -19.70 19.30 -12.67
C ALA A 16 -20.39 20.43 -11.90
N HIS A 17 -21.69 20.56 -12.11
CA HIS A 17 -22.53 21.51 -11.43
C HIS A 17 -23.47 20.76 -10.48
N ASP A 18 -23.43 21.14 -9.20
CA ASP A 18 -24.30 20.59 -8.16
C ASP A 18 -24.95 21.72 -7.39
N GLY A 19 -26.19 22.04 -7.75
CA GLY A 19 -26.93 23.16 -7.19
C GLY A 19 -26.19 24.48 -7.38
N SER A 20 -25.73 25.11 -6.32
CA SER A 20 -24.94 26.35 -6.32
C SER A 20 -23.44 26.13 -6.33
N LYS A 21 -22.98 24.88 -6.39
CA LYS A 21 -21.56 24.50 -6.31
C LYS A 21 -21.03 24.10 -7.67
N LEU A 22 -19.78 24.47 -7.95
CA LEU A 22 -18.99 23.91 -9.04
C LEU A 22 -18.00 22.92 -8.43
N VAL A 23 -18.02 21.70 -8.95
CA VAL A 23 -17.10 20.64 -8.52
C VAL A 23 -16.13 20.39 -9.66
N LEU A 24 -14.85 20.52 -9.37
CA LEU A 24 -13.76 20.34 -10.32
C LEU A 24 -13.13 18.97 -10.10
N TYR A 25 -13.04 18.18 -11.15
CA TYR A 25 -12.39 16.86 -11.12
C TYR A 25 -11.18 16.91 -12.05
N PRO A 26 -9.96 17.03 -11.54
CA PRO A 26 -8.75 16.88 -12.34
C PRO A 26 -8.72 15.47 -12.94
N THR A 27 -8.39 15.36 -14.23
CA THR A 27 -8.22 14.05 -14.88
C THR A 27 -6.87 13.43 -14.55
N GLN A 28 -5.90 14.27 -14.25
CA GLN A 28 -4.58 13.88 -13.77
C GLN A 28 -4.46 14.09 -12.26
N ARG A 29 -3.56 13.35 -11.63
CA ARG A 29 -3.25 13.53 -10.23
C ARG A 29 -2.51 14.85 -10.03
N LEU A 30 -3.02 15.67 -9.13
CA LEU A 30 -2.33 16.85 -8.63
C LEU A 30 -1.71 16.52 -7.26
N SER A 31 -0.55 17.10 -6.98
CA SER A 31 0.15 16.97 -5.70
C SER A 31 0.68 18.31 -5.22
N GLY A 32 0.85 18.42 -3.91
CA GLY A 32 1.34 19.63 -3.27
C GLY A 32 0.39 20.82 -3.40
N ARG A 33 0.94 22.02 -3.34
CA ARG A 33 0.16 23.26 -3.44
C ARG A 33 -0.07 23.65 -4.88
N GLN A 34 -1.32 23.94 -5.20
CA GLN A 34 -1.77 24.37 -6.53
C GLN A 34 -2.70 25.56 -6.39
N ASP A 35 -2.64 26.51 -7.32
CA ASP A 35 -3.54 27.64 -7.34
C ASP A 35 -4.81 27.30 -8.12
N GLY A 36 -5.95 27.34 -7.43
CA GLY A 36 -7.26 27.36 -8.06
C GLY A 36 -7.66 28.77 -8.44
N PHE A 37 -8.27 28.97 -9.59
CA PHE A 37 -8.73 30.26 -10.01
C PHE A 37 -10.17 30.25 -10.52
N VAL A 38 -10.86 31.34 -10.29
CA VAL A 38 -12.20 31.66 -10.85
C VAL A 38 -12.16 33.02 -11.44
N SER A 39 -12.42 33.17 -12.75
CA SER A 39 -12.39 34.44 -13.43
C SER A 39 -13.60 35.32 -13.11
N ALA A 40 -13.36 36.61 -13.01
CA ALA A 40 -14.39 37.67 -12.90
C ALA A 40 -15.46 37.59 -14.01
N GLY A 41 -15.10 36.98 -15.14
CA GLY A 41 -16.02 36.78 -16.27
C GLY A 41 -17.09 35.70 -16.04
N LEU A 42 -16.96 34.87 -14.98
CA LEU A 42 -17.96 33.88 -14.62
C LEU A 42 -19.32 34.54 -14.36
N ARG A 43 -20.37 33.98 -14.97
CA ARG A 43 -21.74 34.48 -14.82
C ARG A 43 -22.62 33.48 -14.09
N ASN A 44 -23.48 33.99 -13.24
CA ASN A 44 -24.55 33.20 -12.61
C ASN A 44 -25.73 33.01 -13.60
N VAL A 45 -26.74 32.25 -13.18
CA VAL A 45 -27.96 31.97 -13.98
C VAL A 45 -28.72 33.19 -14.39
N ASN A 46 -28.59 34.32 -13.65
CA ASN A 46 -29.22 35.60 -13.93
C ASN A 46 -28.33 36.53 -14.77
N GLY A 47 -27.22 36.04 -15.31
CA GLY A 47 -26.30 36.78 -16.16
C GLY A 47 -25.34 37.72 -15.42
N ARG A 48 -25.40 37.83 -14.07
CA ARG A 48 -24.50 38.67 -13.27
C ARG A 48 -23.08 38.05 -13.29
N LYS A 49 -22.09 38.92 -13.53
CA LYS A 49 -20.67 38.53 -13.45
C LYS A 49 -20.20 38.46 -11.99
N LEU A 50 -19.17 37.68 -11.73
CA LEU A 50 -18.52 37.57 -10.41
C LEU A 50 -17.89 38.90 -9.97
N GLY A 51 -17.37 39.71 -10.93
CA GLY A 51 -16.86 41.04 -10.72
C GLY A 51 -15.40 41.14 -10.28
N LYS A 52 -14.85 40.10 -9.65
CA LYS A 52 -13.42 39.99 -9.29
C LYS A 52 -12.92 38.59 -9.59
N ASP A 53 -11.67 38.51 -9.99
CA ASP A 53 -10.97 37.20 -10.06
C ASP A 53 -10.75 36.68 -8.63
N LEU A 54 -10.94 35.40 -8.44
CA LEU A 54 -10.70 34.72 -7.18
C LEU A 54 -9.54 33.71 -7.41
N SER A 55 -8.52 33.79 -6.58
CA SER A 55 -7.48 32.77 -6.47
C SER A 55 -7.58 32.13 -5.10
N VAL A 56 -7.44 30.80 -5.07
CA VAL A 56 -7.48 29.98 -3.85
C VAL A 56 -6.35 29.01 -3.90
N GLU A 57 -5.51 28.99 -2.87
CA GLU A 57 -4.48 27.99 -2.69
C GLU A 57 -5.15 26.65 -2.29
N LEU A 58 -4.89 25.61 -3.06
CA LEU A 58 -5.38 24.24 -2.85
C LEU A 58 -4.21 23.36 -2.48
N GLU A 59 -4.32 22.65 -1.37
CA GLU A 59 -3.32 21.66 -0.95
C GLU A 59 -3.83 20.25 -1.26
N PHE A 60 -3.10 19.54 -2.14
CA PHE A 60 -3.37 18.17 -2.51
C PHE A 60 -2.44 17.26 -1.71
N GLU A 61 -3.00 16.57 -0.74
CA GLU A 61 -2.25 15.59 0.05
C GLU A 61 -1.89 14.37 -0.80
N GLU A 62 -0.66 13.94 -0.68
CA GLU A 62 -0.21 12.66 -1.24
C GLU A 62 -0.48 11.53 -0.25
N LEU A 63 -0.94 10.39 -0.77
CA LEU A 63 -1.08 9.21 0.04
C LEU A 63 0.32 8.74 0.49
N LYS A 64 0.49 8.50 1.78
CA LYS A 64 1.72 7.88 2.29
C LYS A 64 1.87 6.46 1.75
N PRO A 65 3.11 5.96 1.61
CA PRO A 65 3.36 4.56 1.26
C PRO A 65 2.64 3.65 2.25
N ALA A 66 1.88 2.70 1.73
CA ALA A 66 1.16 1.75 2.58
C ALA A 66 0.84 0.46 1.83
N VAL A 67 0.75 -0.63 2.57
CA VAL A 67 0.30 -1.94 2.10
C VAL A 67 -0.73 -2.51 3.09
N ARG A 68 -1.74 -3.21 2.58
CA ARG A 68 -2.75 -3.86 3.40
C ARG A 68 -3.37 -5.06 2.70
N PHE A 69 -3.83 -6.04 3.46
CA PHE A 69 -4.70 -7.08 2.93
C PHE A 69 -6.12 -6.53 2.68
N THR A 70 -6.78 -7.02 1.63
CA THR A 70 -8.15 -6.58 1.30
C THR A 70 -9.21 -7.29 2.12
N GLY A 71 -8.88 -8.47 2.68
CA GLY A 71 -9.78 -9.29 3.48
C GLY A 71 -9.35 -9.39 4.95
N LYS A 72 -10.32 -9.68 5.81
CA LYS A 72 -10.09 -9.96 7.24
C LYS A 72 -10.24 -11.46 7.58
N GLY A 73 -10.37 -12.32 6.58
CA GLY A 73 -10.53 -13.76 6.80
C GLY A 73 -9.18 -14.45 7.03
N THR A 74 -9.22 -15.54 7.82
CA THR A 74 -8.06 -16.40 8.10
C THR A 74 -8.05 -17.68 7.27
N VAL A 75 -9.10 -17.91 6.46
CA VAL A 75 -9.25 -19.10 5.62
C VAL A 75 -9.29 -18.69 4.16
N LEU A 76 -8.40 -19.26 3.36
CA LEU A 76 -8.40 -19.14 1.91
C LEU A 76 -9.04 -20.40 1.31
N PRO A 77 -10.10 -20.25 0.49
CA PRO A 77 -10.63 -21.39 -0.26
C PRO A 77 -9.59 -21.95 -1.22
N SER A 78 -9.46 -23.27 -1.27
CA SER A 78 -8.54 -23.94 -2.21
C SER A 78 -9.06 -23.97 -3.66
N THR A 79 -10.34 -23.62 -3.88
CA THR A 79 -11.01 -23.67 -5.19
C THR A 79 -10.53 -22.65 -6.19
N ASP A 80 -10.06 -21.48 -5.73
CA ASP A 80 -9.62 -20.37 -6.59
C ASP A 80 -8.09 -20.26 -6.67
N GLY A 81 -7.38 -21.34 -6.34
CA GLY A 81 -5.95 -21.28 -6.10
C GLY A 81 -5.66 -20.57 -4.77
N LEU A 82 -4.41 -20.56 -4.36
CA LEU A 82 -3.98 -19.86 -3.12
C LEU A 82 -3.66 -18.39 -3.43
N LEU A 83 -4.62 -17.66 -4.03
CA LEU A 83 -4.46 -16.24 -4.37
C LEU A 83 -4.88 -15.37 -3.20
N LEU A 84 -3.94 -14.61 -2.64
CA LEU A 84 -4.17 -13.68 -1.56
C LEU A 84 -4.16 -12.24 -2.09
N PRO A 85 -5.31 -11.55 -2.13
CA PRO A 85 -5.37 -10.17 -2.60
C PRO A 85 -4.85 -9.20 -1.54
N PHE A 86 -4.04 -8.23 -1.98
CA PHE A 86 -3.58 -7.13 -1.15
C PHE A 86 -3.61 -5.83 -1.93
N GLN A 87 -3.59 -4.71 -1.23
CA GLN A 87 -3.52 -3.38 -1.81
C GLN A 87 -2.25 -2.68 -1.40
N ALA A 88 -1.68 -1.93 -2.33
CA ALA A 88 -0.51 -1.10 -2.08
C ALA A 88 -0.66 0.27 -2.74
N VAL A 89 -0.03 1.29 -2.15
CA VAL A 89 0.03 2.65 -2.65
C VAL A 89 1.43 3.22 -2.42
N ASN A 90 1.94 3.96 -3.39
CA ASN A 90 3.26 4.60 -3.37
C ASN A 90 4.45 3.64 -3.10
N LEU A 91 4.31 2.38 -3.51
CA LEU A 91 5.34 1.34 -3.38
C LEU A 91 5.72 0.76 -4.74
N LYS A 92 7.01 0.58 -4.99
CA LYS A 92 7.53 -0.12 -6.19
C LYS A 92 7.73 -1.62 -5.99
N ALA A 93 7.81 -2.06 -4.73
CA ALA A 93 7.95 -3.45 -4.33
C ALA A 93 7.46 -3.64 -2.89
N VAL A 94 7.23 -4.89 -2.50
CA VAL A 94 6.91 -5.31 -1.14
C VAL A 94 7.66 -6.59 -0.80
N ASP A 95 7.98 -6.77 0.48
CA ASP A 95 8.57 -7.99 1.00
C ASP A 95 7.47 -8.89 1.56
N VAL A 96 7.49 -10.13 1.13
CA VAL A 96 6.54 -11.17 1.57
C VAL A 96 7.30 -12.22 2.34
N ARG A 97 6.79 -12.56 3.52
CA ARG A 97 7.31 -13.64 4.37
C ARG A 97 6.19 -14.61 4.69
N VAL A 98 6.51 -15.88 4.67
CA VAL A 98 5.57 -16.94 5.02
C VAL A 98 6.19 -17.81 6.09
N VAL A 99 5.52 -17.85 7.24
CA VAL A 99 5.89 -18.69 8.38
C VAL A 99 4.88 -19.83 8.49
N ARG A 100 5.38 -21.06 8.54
CA ARG A 100 4.56 -22.24 8.74
C ARG A 100 4.55 -22.63 10.21
N ILE A 101 3.38 -22.88 10.77
CA ILE A 101 3.17 -23.54 12.05
C ILE A 101 2.72 -24.95 11.74
N HIS A 102 3.55 -25.93 12.09
CA HIS A 102 3.26 -27.34 11.84
C HIS A 102 2.06 -27.79 12.66
N GLU A 103 1.28 -28.75 12.16
CA GLU A 103 0.08 -29.27 12.82
C GLU A 103 0.32 -29.60 14.31
N SER A 104 1.43 -30.26 14.63
CA SER A 104 1.80 -30.59 16.03
C SER A 104 1.96 -29.39 16.96
N ASN A 105 2.24 -28.21 16.41
CA ASN A 105 2.50 -26.98 17.16
C ASN A 105 1.29 -26.03 17.20
N VAL A 106 0.25 -26.31 16.40
CA VAL A 106 -0.95 -25.44 16.32
C VAL A 106 -1.62 -25.30 17.67
N SER A 107 -1.75 -26.39 18.42
CA SER A 107 -2.35 -26.34 19.76
C SER A 107 -1.54 -25.46 20.72
N GLN A 108 -0.22 -25.52 20.66
CA GLN A 108 0.66 -24.67 21.48
C GLN A 108 0.55 -23.20 21.06
N PHE A 109 0.50 -22.93 19.76
CA PHE A 109 0.30 -21.58 19.22
C PHE A 109 -1.00 -20.95 19.71
N LEU A 110 -2.10 -21.71 19.69
CA LEU A 110 -3.42 -21.23 20.08
C LEU A 110 -3.61 -21.06 21.59
N GLN A 111 -2.70 -21.55 22.42
CA GLN A 111 -2.76 -21.29 23.88
C GLN A 111 -2.56 -19.82 24.23
N VAL A 112 -1.75 -19.10 23.45
CA VAL A 112 -1.36 -17.70 23.70
C VAL A 112 -1.78 -16.74 22.60
N ASN A 113 -2.33 -17.26 21.48
CA ASN A 113 -2.69 -16.50 20.31
C ASN A 113 -4.11 -16.82 19.83
N ALA A 114 -4.77 -15.82 19.23
CA ALA A 114 -5.79 -16.07 18.22
C ALA A 114 -5.11 -16.46 16.88
N LEU A 115 -5.87 -16.85 15.87
CA LEU A 115 -5.31 -17.27 14.57
C LEU A 115 -4.47 -16.19 13.87
N ASP A 116 -4.78 -14.92 14.12
CA ASP A 116 -4.05 -13.76 13.61
C ASP A 116 -2.92 -13.28 14.55
N GLY A 117 -2.70 -13.96 15.68
CA GLY A 117 -1.69 -13.60 16.66
C GLY A 117 -0.26 -13.84 16.18
N SER A 118 0.70 -13.22 16.87
CA SER A 118 2.13 -13.30 16.54
C SER A 118 3.04 -13.62 17.73
N ARG A 119 2.47 -13.81 18.93
CA ARG A 119 3.25 -14.09 20.13
C ARG A 119 3.99 -15.41 19.98
N GLU A 120 5.26 -15.40 20.36
CA GLU A 120 6.14 -16.58 20.37
C GLU A 120 6.18 -17.34 19.01
N LEU A 121 5.93 -16.62 17.90
CA LEU A 121 5.87 -17.24 16.57
C LEU A 121 7.19 -17.96 16.22
N ALA A 122 8.33 -17.39 16.59
CA ALA A 122 9.65 -18.00 16.36
C ALA A 122 9.83 -19.35 17.06
N ARG A 123 9.09 -19.58 18.14
CA ARG A 123 9.16 -20.83 18.93
C ARG A 123 8.36 -21.97 18.32
N VAL A 124 7.27 -21.68 17.63
CA VAL A 124 6.34 -22.68 17.11
C VAL A 124 6.30 -22.73 15.58
N GLY A 125 6.79 -21.69 14.92
CA GLY A 125 6.76 -21.53 13.48
C GLY A 125 8.14 -21.69 12.84
N ARG A 126 8.14 -21.95 11.53
CA ARG A 126 9.33 -22.01 10.66
C ARG A 126 9.13 -21.07 9.49
N LEU A 127 10.14 -20.26 9.20
CA LEU A 127 10.16 -19.43 8.00
C LEU A 127 10.31 -20.35 6.78
N VAL A 128 9.33 -20.36 5.89
CA VAL A 128 9.33 -21.25 4.71
C VAL A 128 9.50 -20.50 3.40
N SER A 129 9.23 -19.21 3.38
CA SER A 129 9.45 -18.37 2.20
C SER A 129 9.69 -16.92 2.59
N ARG A 130 10.63 -16.29 1.89
CA ARG A 130 10.83 -14.84 1.87
C ARG A 130 11.11 -14.41 0.44
N LYS A 131 10.37 -13.42 -0.07
CA LYS A 131 10.59 -12.88 -1.41
C LYS A 131 10.20 -11.41 -1.47
N THR A 132 10.97 -10.63 -2.20
CA THR A 132 10.57 -9.29 -2.62
C THR A 132 9.79 -9.38 -3.92
N ILE A 133 8.60 -8.80 -3.94
CA ILE A 133 7.70 -8.79 -5.09
C ILE A 133 7.67 -7.40 -5.69
N SER A 134 8.04 -7.30 -6.98
CA SER A 134 7.93 -6.05 -7.72
C SER A 134 6.47 -5.76 -8.04
N LEU A 135 6.04 -4.53 -7.75
CA LEU A 135 4.71 -4.02 -8.08
C LEU A 135 4.71 -3.25 -9.41
N LYS A 136 5.88 -3.04 -10.00
CA LYS A 136 6.03 -2.46 -11.33
C LYS A 136 5.80 -3.56 -12.37
N THR A 137 4.76 -3.42 -13.18
CA THR A 137 4.48 -4.27 -14.34
C THR A 137 4.67 -3.48 -15.64
N ALA A 138 4.71 -4.14 -16.79
CA ALA A 138 4.84 -3.47 -18.10
C ALA A 138 3.72 -2.47 -18.36
N ASP A 139 2.50 -2.77 -17.87
CA ASP A 139 1.33 -1.89 -17.87
C ASP A 139 1.21 -1.16 -16.54
N SER A 140 2.32 -0.62 -16.04
CA SER A 140 2.41 -0.05 -14.68
C SER A 140 1.20 0.78 -14.31
N PRO A 141 0.40 0.35 -13.32
CA PRO A 141 -0.64 1.19 -12.78
C PRO A 141 -0.01 2.44 -12.15
N ASP A 142 -0.76 3.51 -12.05
CA ASP A 142 -0.36 4.67 -11.26
C ASP A 142 -0.16 4.24 -9.79
N LEU A 143 1.10 4.02 -9.39
CA LEU A 143 1.44 3.56 -8.05
C LEU A 143 1.03 4.56 -6.95
N GLY A 144 0.75 5.80 -7.31
CA GLY A 144 0.25 6.81 -6.39
C GLY A 144 -1.19 6.61 -5.95
N ARG A 145 -1.88 5.60 -6.44
CA ARG A 145 -3.24 5.19 -6.02
C ARG A 145 -3.21 3.84 -5.36
N TRP A 146 -4.25 3.54 -4.62
CA TRP A 146 -4.47 2.18 -4.13
C TRP A 146 -4.72 1.24 -5.32
N ASN A 147 -3.78 0.33 -5.55
CA ASN A 147 -3.88 -0.73 -6.55
C ASN A 147 -4.03 -2.08 -5.85
N THR A 148 -4.82 -2.96 -6.44
CA THR A 148 -4.98 -4.32 -5.94
C THR A 148 -4.04 -5.26 -6.69
N PHE A 149 -3.28 -6.02 -5.92
CA PHE A 149 -2.35 -7.04 -6.39
C PHE A 149 -2.78 -8.41 -5.83
N HIS A 150 -2.29 -9.47 -6.44
CA HIS A 150 -2.57 -10.83 -6.01
C HIS A 150 -1.26 -11.57 -5.75
N LEU A 151 -1.11 -12.08 -4.56
CA LEU A 151 -0.02 -12.94 -4.17
C LEU A 151 -0.45 -14.39 -4.40
N ASN A 152 0.23 -15.10 -5.28
CA ASN A 152 0.04 -16.53 -5.46
C ASN A 152 0.86 -17.29 -4.41
N LEU A 153 0.19 -17.75 -3.36
CA LEU A 153 0.88 -18.48 -2.28
C LEU A 153 1.43 -19.82 -2.72
N ALA A 154 0.93 -20.41 -3.81
CA ALA A 154 1.48 -21.66 -4.35
C ALA A 154 2.95 -21.53 -4.81
N ASP A 155 3.38 -20.30 -5.13
CA ASP A 155 4.80 -20.01 -5.48
C ASP A 155 5.70 -19.93 -4.24
N HIS A 156 5.13 -19.92 -3.05
CA HIS A 156 5.80 -19.75 -1.77
C HIS A 156 5.72 -20.97 -0.87
N ILE A 157 4.63 -21.73 -0.97
CA ILE A 157 4.37 -22.86 -0.07
C ILE A 157 3.85 -24.09 -0.84
N LYS A 158 4.16 -25.27 -0.28
CA LYS A 158 3.37 -26.47 -0.52
C LYS A 158 2.46 -26.65 0.68
N ALA A 159 1.14 -26.54 0.48
CA ALA A 159 0.18 -26.68 1.56
C ALA A 159 0.25 -28.07 2.19
N GLU A 160 0.43 -28.11 3.51
CA GLU A 160 0.43 -29.34 4.30
C GLU A 160 -0.88 -29.41 5.09
N PRO A 161 -1.58 -30.56 5.12
CA PRO A 161 -2.79 -30.71 5.92
C PRO A 161 -2.52 -30.40 7.40
N GLY A 162 -3.43 -29.70 8.04
CA GLY A 162 -3.35 -29.36 9.46
C GLY A 162 -2.38 -28.20 9.81
N ALA A 163 -1.49 -27.82 8.91
CA ALA A 163 -0.59 -26.70 9.15
C ALA A 163 -1.27 -25.34 9.00
N VAL A 164 -0.84 -24.36 9.79
CA VAL A 164 -1.25 -22.97 9.69
C VAL A 164 -0.11 -22.15 9.07
N TYR A 165 -0.44 -21.28 8.13
CA TYR A 165 0.52 -20.41 7.46
C TYR A 165 0.22 -18.95 7.79
N ARG A 166 1.21 -18.27 8.33
CA ARG A 166 1.16 -16.82 8.53
C ARG A 166 1.85 -16.16 7.36
N VAL A 167 1.12 -15.30 6.67
CA VAL A 167 1.64 -14.47 5.58
C VAL A 167 1.79 -13.05 6.09
N GLU A 168 2.96 -12.48 5.92
CA GLU A 168 3.27 -11.11 6.28
C GLU A 168 3.73 -10.37 5.04
N ILE A 169 3.24 -9.13 4.90
CA ILE A 169 3.66 -8.21 3.84
C ILE A 169 4.16 -6.94 4.52
N ALA A 170 5.37 -6.53 4.15
CA ALA A 170 6.01 -5.34 4.66
C ALA A 170 6.71 -4.58 3.52
N PHE A 171 7.20 -3.39 3.80
CA PHE A 171 8.02 -2.61 2.87
C PHE A 171 9.07 -1.79 3.61
N GLY A 172 10.22 -1.59 2.99
CA GLY A 172 11.26 -0.69 3.46
C GLY A 172 11.20 0.66 2.73
N ARG A 173 11.88 1.67 3.27
CA ARG A 173 11.95 3.01 2.66
C ARG A 173 12.44 2.98 1.22
N HIS A 174 13.41 2.13 0.91
CA HIS A 174 13.96 1.95 -0.43
C HIS A 174 12.94 1.44 -1.46
N GLN A 175 11.82 0.85 -1.01
CA GLN A 175 10.73 0.35 -1.85
C GLN A 175 9.66 1.40 -2.10
N SER A 176 9.70 2.51 -1.38
CA SER A 176 8.77 3.63 -1.57
C SER A 176 9.09 4.41 -2.86
N VAL A 177 8.04 4.89 -3.51
CA VAL A 177 8.13 5.91 -4.58
C VAL A 177 7.67 7.29 -4.08
N TYR A 178 7.34 7.39 -2.79
CA TYR A 178 6.93 8.64 -2.17
C TYR A 178 8.13 9.60 -2.05
N PRO A 179 8.00 10.85 -2.48
CA PRO A 179 9.09 11.83 -2.40
C PRO A 179 9.26 12.30 -0.95
N CYS A 180 10.00 11.54 -0.16
CA CYS A 180 10.40 11.97 1.18
C CYS A 180 11.76 12.67 1.10
N ALA A 181 11.88 13.83 1.74
CA ALA A 181 13.17 14.49 1.89
C ALA A 181 14.17 13.55 2.59
N GLY A 182 15.28 13.24 1.96
CA GLY A 182 16.32 12.33 2.49
C GLY A 182 16.26 10.88 1.99
N ASN A 183 15.35 10.54 1.10
CA ASN A 183 15.27 9.17 0.54
C ASN A 183 16.18 8.93 -0.68
N GLU A 184 16.88 9.95 -1.18
CA GLU A 184 17.71 9.83 -2.38
C GLU A 184 18.91 8.88 -2.19
N GLU A 185 19.29 8.60 -0.93
CA GLU A 185 20.43 7.75 -0.57
C GLU A 185 20.07 6.60 0.38
N ALA A 186 18.77 6.27 0.54
CA ALA A 186 18.41 5.13 1.36
C ALA A 186 18.90 3.85 0.68
N GLU A 187 20.05 3.35 1.10
CA GLU A 187 20.55 2.05 0.69
C GLU A 187 19.52 0.97 1.09
N ALA A 188 19.34 0.00 0.18
CA ALA A 188 18.58 -1.20 0.54
C ALA A 188 19.25 -1.85 1.77
N PRO A 189 18.50 -2.22 2.81
CA PRO A 189 19.09 -2.90 3.94
C PRO A 189 19.81 -4.15 3.45
N ARG A 190 20.98 -4.44 4.03
CA ARG A 190 21.75 -5.64 3.70
C ARG A 190 20.83 -6.85 3.86
N GLU A 191 20.59 -7.54 2.76
CA GLU A 191 19.86 -8.80 2.81
C GLU A 191 20.61 -9.78 3.72
N LYS A 192 19.95 -10.21 4.80
CA LYS A 192 20.44 -11.34 5.59
C LYS A 192 20.34 -12.58 4.71
N SER A 193 21.32 -13.45 4.80
CA SER A 193 21.23 -14.73 4.12
C SER A 193 20.03 -15.51 4.68
N TRP A 194 19.47 -16.40 3.85
CA TRP A 194 18.38 -17.29 4.28
C TRP A 194 18.76 -18.07 5.56
N GLU A 195 19.99 -18.53 5.63
CA GLU A 195 20.55 -19.28 6.78
C GLU A 195 20.59 -18.43 8.04
N GLU A 196 21.01 -17.15 7.95
CA GLU A 196 21.03 -16.22 9.09
C GLU A 196 19.62 -15.93 9.60
N GLU A 197 18.66 -15.81 8.69
CA GLU A 197 17.28 -15.53 9.05
C GLU A 197 16.61 -16.76 9.67
N GLN A 198 16.86 -17.94 9.12
CA GLN A 198 16.40 -19.21 9.68
C GLN A 198 17.01 -19.46 11.07
N ALA A 199 18.32 -19.22 11.23
CA ALA A 199 18.98 -19.32 12.51
C ALA A 199 18.40 -18.37 13.57
N ALA A 200 18.06 -17.13 13.17
CA ALA A 200 17.41 -16.17 14.05
C ALA A 200 16.03 -16.66 14.53
N TYR A 201 15.25 -17.30 13.65
CA TYR A 201 13.99 -17.96 14.02
C TYR A 201 14.21 -19.13 14.97
N ASP A 202 15.18 -19.97 14.68
CA ASP A 202 15.47 -21.17 15.46
C ASP A 202 15.99 -20.84 16.86
N HIS A 203 16.75 -19.77 17.00
CA HIS A 203 17.32 -19.34 18.29
C HIS A 203 16.44 -18.35 19.08
N GLN A 204 15.21 -18.13 18.70
CA GLN A 204 14.31 -17.12 19.31
C GLN A 204 14.87 -15.68 19.28
N GLN A 205 15.92 -15.43 18.54
CA GLN A 205 16.52 -14.11 18.35
C GLN A 205 15.89 -13.36 17.16
N ALA A 206 14.76 -13.83 16.66
CA ALA A 206 13.98 -13.16 15.62
C ALA A 206 13.32 -11.90 16.19
N TYR A 207 14.14 -10.98 16.71
CA TYR A 207 13.75 -9.60 16.71
C TYR A 207 13.69 -9.22 15.23
N TRP A 208 12.49 -9.07 14.75
CA TRP A 208 12.26 -8.37 13.51
C TRP A 208 12.99 -7.06 13.64
N TYR A 209 13.91 -6.77 12.75
CA TYR A 209 14.46 -5.44 12.63
C TYR A 209 13.34 -4.55 12.09
N TYR A 210 12.49 -4.11 13.00
CA TYR A 210 11.38 -3.21 12.73
C TYR A 210 11.84 -1.79 12.41
N ASP A 211 13.11 -1.48 12.66
CA ASP A 211 13.66 -0.13 12.44
C ASP A 211 13.68 0.30 10.96
N ASP A 212 13.60 -0.66 10.02
CA ASP A 212 13.58 -0.37 8.58
C ASP A 212 12.20 -0.53 7.92
N TYR A 213 11.20 -1.03 8.65
CA TYR A 213 9.86 -1.25 8.13
C TYR A 213 8.85 -0.38 8.87
N ASP A 214 8.20 0.54 8.17
CA ASP A 214 7.06 1.28 8.68
C ASP A 214 5.80 0.40 8.60
N TYR A 215 5.28 -0.03 9.75
CA TYR A 215 3.96 -0.63 9.88
C TYR A 215 2.92 0.47 10.01
N TYR A 216 2.00 0.49 9.10
CA TYR A 216 0.77 1.28 9.19
C TYR A 216 -0.46 0.40 9.26
#